data_15eba6540c861205ef2c3b2e0ab06ade
#
_entry.id   15eba6540c861205ef2c3b2e0ab06ade
#
_cell.length_a   1.000
_cell.length_b   1.000
_cell.length_c   1.000
_cell.angle_alpha   90.00
_cell.angle_beta   90.00
_cell.angle_gamma   90.00
#
_symmetry.space_group_name_H-M   'P 1'
#
loop_
_entity.id
_entity.type
_entity.pdbx_description
1 polymer ?
#
loop_
_entity_poly.entity_id
_entity_poly.type
_entity_poly.pdbx_seq_one_letter_code
_entity_poly.pdbx_strand_id
1 'polypeptide(L)'
;MQAMTILEMHLPADVVAAIRARQYPSESDEERLRVPLAIGLFAERTISLAKAAQLAGLTRYEFALLLKRRGMPAYDYGDADYQEDLAFIRRMREEQLGPD
;
A
#
# COMPACT_ATOMS: atom_id res chain seq x y z
N MET A 1 -1.45 6.20 18.56
CA MET A 1 -0.07 5.98 18.06
C MET A 1 0.25 4.50 18.15
N GLN A 2 0.72 3.93 17.07
CA GLN A 2 1.05 2.51 17.05
C GLN A 2 2.50 2.30 17.49
N ALA A 3 2.71 1.29 18.34
CA ALA A 3 4.05 0.88 18.70
C ALA A 3 4.72 0.23 17.49
N MET A 4 6.01 0.53 17.32
CA MET A 4 6.82 -0.09 16.27
C MET A 4 7.67 -1.19 16.88
N THR A 5 7.75 -2.30 16.19
CA THR A 5 8.52 -3.46 16.62
C THR A 5 9.42 -3.90 15.47
N ILE A 6 10.64 -4.29 15.79
CA ILE A 6 11.56 -4.80 14.79
C ILE A 6 11.31 -6.29 14.62
N LEU A 7 11.16 -6.72 13.38
CA LEU A 7 11.01 -8.11 13.01
C LEU A 7 12.19 -8.49 12.12
N GLU A 8 12.99 -9.46 12.55
CA GLU A 8 14.13 -9.94 11.77
C GLU A 8 13.75 -11.17 10.98
N MET A 9 14.24 -11.25 9.76
CA MET A 9 13.99 -12.38 8.88
C MET A 9 15.27 -12.74 8.13
N HIS A 10 15.56 -14.04 8.09
CA HIS A 10 16.69 -14.58 7.33
C HIS A 10 16.20 -15.03 5.97
N LEU A 11 16.69 -14.42 4.91
CA LEU A 11 16.33 -14.74 3.54
C LEU A 11 17.53 -15.26 2.78
N PRO A 12 17.30 -16.16 1.79
CA PRO A 12 18.38 -16.57 0.90
C PRO A 12 19.02 -15.37 0.21
N ALA A 13 20.34 -15.43 0.00
CA ALA A 13 21.08 -14.31 -0.56
C ALA A 13 20.59 -13.91 -1.96
N ASP A 14 20.19 -14.88 -2.78
CA ASP A 14 19.66 -14.61 -4.11
C ASP A 14 18.32 -13.87 -4.07
N VAL A 15 17.49 -14.16 -3.06
CA VAL A 15 16.22 -13.45 -2.86
C VAL A 15 16.48 -12.01 -2.47
N VAL A 16 17.43 -11.78 -1.56
CA VAL A 16 17.80 -10.43 -1.15
C VAL A 16 18.35 -9.64 -2.35
N ALA A 17 19.18 -10.26 -3.16
CA ALA A 17 19.70 -9.64 -4.38
C ALA A 17 18.57 -9.27 -5.35
N ALA A 18 17.58 -10.14 -5.50
CA ALA A 18 16.43 -9.88 -6.37
C ALA A 18 15.60 -8.68 -5.86
N ILE A 19 15.38 -8.60 -4.55
CA ILE A 19 14.66 -7.48 -3.94
C ILE A 19 15.40 -6.16 -4.21
N ARG A 20 16.71 -6.16 -4.00
CA ARG A 20 17.54 -4.96 -4.15
C ARG A 20 17.76 -4.55 -5.61
N ALA A 21 17.56 -5.47 -6.54
CA ALA A 21 17.68 -5.20 -7.98
C ALA A 21 16.49 -4.43 -8.53
N ARG A 22 15.39 -4.33 -7.78
CA ARG A 22 14.23 -3.52 -8.21
C ARG A 22 14.63 -2.06 -8.22
N GLN A 23 14.35 -1.41 -9.35
CA GLN A 23 14.82 -0.04 -9.59
C GLN A 23 13.95 1.00 -8.89
N TYR A 24 14.23 1.23 -7.63
CA TYR A 24 13.70 2.40 -6.93
C TYR A 24 14.89 3.06 -6.27
N PRO A 25 15.39 4.17 -6.82
CA PRO A 25 16.58 4.80 -6.28
C PRO A 25 16.35 5.25 -4.84
N SER A 26 17.35 5.08 -4.01
CA SER A 26 17.42 5.52 -2.62
C SER A 26 16.46 4.87 -1.64
N GLU A 27 15.82 3.77 -1.98
CA GLU A 27 14.96 3.08 -1.05
C GLU A 27 15.72 2.10 -0.17
N SER A 28 15.34 2.05 1.10
CA SER A 28 15.83 1.04 2.03
C SER A 28 15.21 -0.32 1.71
N ASP A 29 15.75 -1.39 2.28
CA ASP A 29 15.16 -2.72 2.16
C ASP A 29 13.73 -2.72 2.69
N GLU A 30 13.49 -2.02 3.80
CA GLU A 30 12.17 -1.91 4.39
C GLU A 30 11.17 -1.28 3.40
N GLU A 31 11.54 -0.20 2.76
CA GLU A 31 10.67 0.46 1.79
C GLU A 31 10.37 -0.42 0.59
N ARG A 32 11.38 -1.17 0.12
CA ARG A 32 11.18 -2.11 -0.99
C ARG A 32 10.20 -3.23 -0.67
N LEU A 33 10.10 -3.60 0.60
CA LEU A 33 9.27 -4.72 1.04
C LEU A 33 7.87 -4.32 1.49
N ARG A 34 7.62 -3.03 1.75
CA ARG A 34 6.31 -2.59 2.27
C ARG A 34 5.14 -2.96 1.38
N VAL A 35 5.23 -2.66 0.10
CA VAL A 35 4.12 -2.94 -0.83
C VAL A 35 3.92 -4.44 -1.03
N PRO A 36 4.95 -5.23 -1.34
CA PRO A 36 4.78 -6.68 -1.46
C PRO A 36 4.23 -7.32 -0.18
N LEU A 37 4.71 -6.90 0.97
CA LEU A 37 4.25 -7.42 2.25
C LEU A 37 2.78 -7.07 2.48
N ALA A 38 2.40 -5.82 2.23
CA ALA A 38 1.02 -5.39 2.38
C ALA A 38 0.08 -6.19 1.47
N ILE A 39 0.48 -6.40 0.23
CA ILE A 39 -0.30 -7.18 -0.74
C ILE A 39 -0.47 -8.62 -0.25
N GLY A 40 0.62 -9.26 0.16
CA GLY A 40 0.58 -10.65 0.61
C GLY A 40 -0.28 -10.83 1.85
N LEU A 41 -0.09 -9.99 2.85
CA LEU A 41 -0.86 -10.06 4.09
C LEU A 41 -2.35 -9.79 3.86
N PHE A 42 -2.66 -8.84 2.98
CA PHE A 42 -4.05 -8.56 2.64
C PHE A 42 -4.68 -9.71 1.85
N ALA A 43 -3.96 -10.26 0.88
CA ALA A 43 -4.44 -11.39 0.08
C ALA A 43 -4.74 -12.61 0.94
N GLU A 44 -3.97 -12.84 1.99
CA GLU A 44 -4.17 -13.92 2.95
C GLU A 44 -5.16 -13.55 4.06
N ARG A 45 -5.75 -12.36 3.99
CA ARG A 45 -6.73 -11.86 4.96
C ARG A 45 -6.17 -11.75 6.38
N THR A 46 -4.87 -11.51 6.49
CA THR A 46 -4.21 -11.30 7.78
C THR A 46 -4.48 -9.90 8.31
N ILE A 47 -4.56 -8.92 7.41
CA ILE A 47 -4.83 -7.53 7.76
C ILE A 47 -5.93 -6.96 6.86
N SER A 48 -6.59 -5.90 7.33
CA SER A 48 -7.63 -5.22 6.57
C SER A 48 -7.05 -4.44 5.39
N LEU A 49 -7.92 -4.04 4.47
CA LEU A 49 -7.52 -3.18 3.34
C LEU A 49 -6.91 -1.87 3.84
N ALA A 50 -7.56 -1.25 4.82
CA ALA A 50 -7.07 0.02 5.38
C ALA A 50 -5.68 -0.15 6.02
N LYS A 51 -5.49 -1.23 6.77
CA LYS A 51 -4.20 -1.51 7.40
C LYS A 51 -3.12 -1.81 6.35
N ALA A 52 -3.47 -2.57 5.31
CA ALA A 52 -2.54 -2.86 4.22
C ALA A 52 -2.12 -1.58 3.49
N ALA A 53 -3.08 -0.70 3.21
CA ALA A 53 -2.78 0.58 2.58
C ALA A 53 -1.83 1.41 3.44
N GLN A 54 -2.09 1.46 4.75
CA GLN A 54 -1.23 2.17 5.70
C GLN A 54 0.19 1.60 5.69
N LEU A 55 0.32 0.27 5.71
CA LEU A 55 1.63 -0.40 5.66
C LEU A 55 2.36 -0.06 4.37
N ALA A 56 1.65 -0.01 3.24
CA ALA A 56 2.22 0.30 1.94
C ALA A 56 2.56 1.80 1.77
N GLY A 57 2.11 2.64 2.69
CA GLY A 57 2.29 4.09 2.56
C GLY A 57 1.36 4.72 1.54
N LEU A 58 0.20 4.11 1.32
CA LEU A 58 -0.78 4.55 0.32
C LEU A 58 -2.12 4.85 0.99
N THR A 59 -2.96 5.61 0.30
CA THR A 59 -4.34 5.74 0.71
C THR A 59 -5.09 4.45 0.39
N ARG A 60 -6.24 4.24 1.03
CA ARG A 60 -7.09 3.08 0.76
C ARG A 60 -7.44 3.00 -0.74
N TYR A 61 -7.78 4.13 -1.34
CA TYR A 61 -8.09 4.22 -2.76
C TYR A 61 -6.89 3.81 -3.64
N GLU A 62 -5.71 4.36 -3.35
CA GLU A 62 -4.50 4.05 -4.11
C GLU A 62 -4.14 2.57 -4.02
N PHE A 63 -4.29 1.98 -2.83
CA PHE A 63 -3.98 0.57 -2.65
C PHE A 63 -4.98 -0.32 -3.38
N ALA A 64 -6.28 0.01 -3.32
CA ALA A 64 -7.30 -0.73 -4.06
C ALA A 64 -7.05 -0.66 -5.56
N LEU A 65 -6.65 0.50 -6.06
CA LEU A 65 -6.32 0.67 -7.47
C LEU A 65 -5.09 -0.15 -7.87
N LEU A 66 -4.09 -0.21 -7.01
CA LEU A 66 -2.90 -1.05 -7.21
C LEU A 66 -3.28 -2.52 -7.34
N LEU A 67 -4.13 -3.02 -6.45
CA LEU A 67 -4.62 -4.40 -6.50
C LEU A 67 -5.36 -4.66 -7.81
N LYS A 68 -6.24 -3.75 -8.20
CA LYS A 68 -7.00 -3.88 -9.44
C LYS A 68 -6.08 -3.98 -10.66
N ARG A 69 -5.06 -3.16 -10.73
CA ARG A 69 -4.09 -3.18 -11.83
C ARG A 69 -3.32 -4.49 -11.90
N ARG A 70 -3.18 -5.19 -10.79
CA ARG A 70 -2.52 -6.50 -10.71
C ARG A 70 -3.48 -7.66 -10.86
N GLY A 71 -4.76 -7.37 -11.16
CA GLY A 71 -5.77 -8.40 -11.30
C GLY A 71 -6.14 -9.09 -10.00
N MET A 72 -5.93 -8.42 -8.87
CA MET A 72 -6.21 -8.98 -7.54
C MET A 72 -7.49 -8.37 -6.98
N PRO A 73 -8.33 -9.16 -6.29
CA PRO A 73 -9.53 -8.62 -5.68
C PRO A 73 -9.21 -7.74 -4.46
N ALA A 74 -9.94 -6.65 -4.33
CA ALA A 74 -9.85 -5.78 -3.15
C ALA A 74 -11.05 -6.09 -2.24
N TYR A 75 -10.86 -7.03 -1.31
CA TYR A 75 -11.92 -7.42 -0.38
C TYR A 75 -12.36 -6.22 0.44
N ASP A 76 -13.65 -6.13 0.72
CA ASP A 76 -14.23 -5.09 1.55
C ASP A 76 -14.11 -3.67 0.95
N TYR A 77 -13.88 -3.60 -0.37
CA TYR A 77 -13.82 -2.34 -1.08
C TYR A 77 -14.78 -2.38 -2.26
N GLY A 78 -15.99 -1.90 -2.03
CA GLY A 78 -17.04 -1.88 -3.05
C GLY A 78 -17.16 -0.53 -3.75
N ASP A 79 -18.14 -0.42 -4.64
CA ASP A 79 -18.37 0.79 -5.42
C ASP A 79 -18.67 2.00 -4.54
N ALA A 80 -19.39 1.80 -3.43
CA ALA A 80 -19.69 2.88 -2.49
C ALA A 80 -18.41 3.43 -1.86
N ASP A 81 -17.49 2.55 -1.45
CA ASP A 81 -16.21 2.95 -0.89
C ASP A 81 -15.38 3.70 -1.91
N TYR A 82 -15.37 3.22 -3.15
CA TYR A 82 -14.66 3.86 -4.24
C TYR A 82 -15.18 5.29 -4.47
N GLN A 83 -16.49 5.46 -4.53
CA GLN A 83 -17.08 6.77 -4.75
C GLN A 83 -16.80 7.72 -3.61
N GLU A 84 -16.90 7.23 -2.37
CA GLU A 84 -16.61 8.02 -1.19
C GLU A 84 -15.15 8.49 -1.16
N ASP A 85 -14.22 7.58 -1.43
CA ASP A 85 -12.80 7.90 -1.45
C ASP A 85 -12.46 8.88 -2.58
N LEU A 86 -13.08 8.69 -3.74
CA LEU A 86 -12.88 9.56 -4.88
C LEU A 86 -13.39 10.98 -4.60
N ALA A 87 -14.56 11.08 -3.96
CA ALA A 87 -15.12 12.37 -3.57
C ALA A 87 -14.22 13.08 -2.55
N PHE A 88 -13.70 12.33 -1.58
CA PHE A 88 -12.76 12.87 -0.59
C PHE A 88 -11.49 13.40 -1.26
N ILE A 89 -10.92 12.64 -2.18
CA ILE A 89 -9.71 13.05 -2.90
C ILE A 89 -9.97 14.33 -3.70
N ARG A 90 -11.13 14.41 -4.36
CA ARG A 90 -11.51 15.61 -5.11
C ARG A 90 -11.62 16.83 -4.22
N ARG A 91 -12.25 16.68 -3.06
CA ARG A 91 -12.35 17.78 -2.10
C ARG A 91 -11.00 18.25 -1.60
N MET A 92 -10.12 17.30 -1.27
CA MET A 92 -8.77 17.61 -0.83
C MET A 92 -8.00 18.39 -1.92
N ARG A 93 -8.16 17.97 -3.17
CA ARG A 93 -7.52 18.62 -4.30
C ARG A 93 -8.04 20.05 -4.51
N GLU A 94 -9.33 20.24 -4.36
CA GLU A 94 -9.95 21.57 -4.49
C GLU A 94 -9.48 22.50 -3.37
N GLU A 95 -9.37 22.01 -2.15
CA GLU A 95 -8.87 22.78 -1.01
C GLU A 95 -7.42 23.20 -1.22
N GLN A 96 -6.59 22.32 -1.77
CA GLN A 96 -5.19 22.65 -2.05
C GLN A 96 -5.03 23.70 -3.15
N LEU A 97 -5.88 23.64 -4.17
CA LEU A 97 -5.86 24.61 -5.25
C LEU A 97 -6.46 25.93 -4.80
N GLY A 98 -7.43 25.87 -3.89
CA GLY A 98 -8.06 27.04 -3.31
C GLY A 98 -8.75 27.96 -4.33
N PRO A 99 -9.65 28.82 -3.88
CA PRO A 99 -10.11 29.92 -4.72
C PRO A 99 -9.04 30.99 -4.79
N ASP A 100 -8.79 31.48 -5.94
CA ASP A 100 -7.87 32.60 -6.12
C ASP A 100 -8.49 33.92 -5.65
#